data_341d533e8eb8b53e3cbd2d4a60081ee0
#
_entry.id   341d533e8eb8b53e3cbd2d4a60081ee0
#
_cell.length_a   1.000
_cell.length_b   1.000
_cell.length_c   1.000
_cell.angle_alpha   90.00
_cell.angle_beta   90.00
_cell.angle_gamma   90.00
#
_symmetry.space_group_name_H-M   'P 1'
#
loop_
_entity.id
_entity.type
_entity.pdbx_description
1 polymer ?
#
loop_
_entity_poly.entity_id
_entity_poly.type
_entity_poly.pdbx_seq_one_letter_code
_entity_poly.pdbx_strand_id
1 'polypeptide(L)'
;MKKQVTLGVQGLTDLERYLEQYERAIKETRKALVDELCVTGEALLAEYSPVEDHELKSSTTSQVQHGPKTSRGVLFQSAPHAPFVEFGTGLVGSQSPHPDSSEYGWAYDTNSHGADGWYYYDPDQGRVRWTKGQVASCQHLKTAVDLRSVTGKVAKELLQRGMKS
;
A
#
# COMPACT_ATOMS: atom_id res chain seq x y z
N MET A 1 -41.78 -46.14 -23.46
CA MET A 1 -41.20 -45.05 -24.24
C MET A 1 -39.96 -44.52 -23.51
N LYS A 2 -38.78 -44.75 -24.07
CA LYS A 2 -37.54 -44.17 -23.52
C LYS A 2 -37.46 -42.71 -23.99
N LYS A 3 -37.52 -41.76 -23.07
CA LYS A 3 -37.27 -40.36 -23.38
C LYS A 3 -35.76 -40.22 -23.61
N GLN A 4 -35.39 -39.96 -24.84
CA GLN A 4 -34.00 -39.59 -25.20
C GLN A 4 -33.79 -38.10 -24.84
N VAL A 5 -32.91 -37.84 -23.89
CA VAL A 5 -32.51 -36.46 -23.58
C VAL A 5 -31.31 -36.15 -24.49
N THR A 6 -31.55 -35.39 -25.54
CA THR A 6 -30.49 -34.87 -26.38
C THR A 6 -29.94 -33.60 -25.72
N LEU A 7 -28.78 -33.67 -25.11
CA LEU A 7 -28.01 -32.47 -24.70
C LEU A 7 -27.56 -31.80 -25.98
N GLY A 8 -28.11 -30.63 -26.29
CA GLY A 8 -27.70 -29.88 -27.47
C GLY A 8 -26.26 -29.42 -27.35
N VAL A 9 -25.45 -29.71 -28.35
CA VAL A 9 -24.05 -29.26 -28.51
C VAL A 9 -23.94 -27.73 -28.37
N GLN A 10 -24.96 -26.98 -28.74
CA GLN A 10 -25.04 -25.52 -28.65
C GLN A 10 -24.89 -25.01 -27.21
N GLY A 11 -25.50 -25.65 -26.23
CA GLY A 11 -25.42 -25.22 -24.82
C GLY A 11 -24.02 -25.39 -24.21
N LEU A 12 -23.26 -26.40 -24.68
CA LEU A 12 -21.88 -26.61 -24.25
C LEU A 12 -20.95 -25.51 -24.81
N THR A 13 -21.10 -25.15 -26.10
CA THR A 13 -20.31 -24.09 -26.73
C THR A 13 -20.61 -22.72 -26.09
N ASP A 14 -21.85 -22.47 -25.72
CA ASP A 14 -22.22 -21.21 -25.03
C ASP A 14 -21.63 -21.18 -23.61
N LEU A 15 -21.60 -22.30 -22.90
CA LEU A 15 -20.95 -22.42 -21.60
C LEU A 15 -19.43 -22.22 -21.70
N GLU A 16 -18.77 -22.84 -22.68
CA GLU A 16 -17.33 -22.66 -22.92
C GLU A 16 -17.01 -21.18 -23.16
N ARG A 17 -17.76 -20.51 -24.04
CA ARG A 17 -17.59 -19.07 -24.32
C ARG A 17 -17.78 -18.22 -23.05
N TYR A 18 -18.79 -18.52 -22.24
CA TYR A 18 -19.03 -17.82 -20.99
C TYR A 18 -17.88 -18.01 -19.99
N LEU A 19 -17.35 -19.22 -19.87
CA LEU A 19 -16.20 -19.51 -18.99
C LEU A 19 -14.94 -18.78 -19.45
N GLU A 20 -14.68 -18.72 -20.76
CA GLU A 20 -13.55 -17.98 -21.30
C GLU A 20 -13.68 -16.47 -21.04
N GLN A 21 -14.88 -15.89 -21.20
CA GLN A 21 -15.14 -14.50 -20.85
C GLN A 21 -14.90 -14.23 -19.37
N TYR A 22 -15.38 -15.13 -18.51
CA TYR A 22 -15.22 -15.00 -17.07
C TYR A 22 -13.75 -15.08 -16.65
N GLU A 23 -12.99 -16.01 -17.23
CA GLU A 23 -11.55 -16.13 -16.98
C GLU A 23 -10.80 -14.85 -17.41
N ARG A 24 -11.14 -14.30 -18.57
CA ARG A 24 -10.57 -13.05 -19.07
C ARG A 24 -10.91 -11.89 -18.13
N ALA A 25 -12.17 -11.76 -17.73
CA ALA A 25 -12.62 -10.73 -16.80
C ALA A 25 -11.88 -10.79 -15.45
N ILE A 26 -11.64 -11.99 -14.91
CA ILE A 26 -10.87 -12.18 -13.69
C ILE A 26 -9.41 -11.72 -13.86
N LYS A 27 -8.77 -12.09 -14.98
CA LYS A 27 -7.37 -11.68 -15.26
C LYS A 27 -7.23 -10.16 -15.33
N GLU A 28 -8.12 -9.51 -16.06
CA GLU A 28 -8.07 -8.04 -16.20
C GLU A 28 -8.46 -7.33 -14.91
N THR A 29 -9.47 -7.84 -14.18
CA THR A 29 -9.83 -7.33 -12.85
C THR A 29 -8.65 -7.38 -11.88
N ARG A 30 -7.89 -8.49 -11.87
CA ARG A 30 -6.71 -8.62 -10.99
C ARG A 30 -5.66 -7.56 -11.29
N LYS A 31 -5.38 -7.27 -12.57
CA LYS A 31 -4.42 -6.24 -12.97
C LYS A 31 -4.91 -4.86 -12.56
N ALA A 32 -6.13 -4.51 -13.02
CA ALA A 32 -6.74 -3.22 -12.72
C ALA A 32 -6.88 -2.96 -11.21
N LEU A 33 -7.15 -4.00 -10.41
CA LEU A 33 -7.21 -3.88 -8.96
C LEU A 33 -5.87 -3.45 -8.36
N VAL A 34 -4.77 -4.07 -8.79
CA VAL A 34 -3.44 -3.72 -8.27
C VAL A 34 -3.05 -2.32 -8.71
N ASP A 35 -3.34 -1.95 -9.96
CA ASP A 35 -3.08 -0.60 -10.47
C ASP A 35 -3.86 0.46 -9.68
N GLU A 36 -5.16 0.25 -9.47
CA GLU A 36 -6.02 1.18 -8.72
C GLU A 36 -5.61 1.29 -7.24
N LEU A 37 -5.24 0.16 -6.61
CA LEU A 37 -4.74 0.16 -5.23
C LEU A 37 -3.39 0.87 -5.10
N CYS A 38 -2.50 0.77 -6.09
CA CYS A 38 -1.24 1.50 -6.09
C CYS A 38 -1.48 3.01 -6.19
N VAL A 39 -2.31 3.46 -7.12
CA VAL A 39 -2.65 4.89 -7.26
C VAL A 39 -3.31 5.43 -6.00
N THR A 40 -4.27 4.70 -5.43
CA THR A 40 -4.94 5.07 -4.19
C THR A 40 -3.94 5.11 -3.03
N GLY A 41 -3.05 4.13 -2.97
CA GLY A 41 -2.04 4.03 -1.92
C GLY A 41 -1.01 5.15 -1.98
N GLU A 42 -0.58 5.58 -3.16
CA GLU A 42 0.29 6.76 -3.31
C GLU A 42 -0.38 8.02 -2.75
N ALA A 43 -1.66 8.24 -3.06
CA ALA A 43 -2.41 9.38 -2.57
C ALA A 43 -2.56 9.35 -1.04
N LEU A 44 -2.93 8.20 -0.47
CA LEU A 44 -3.06 8.01 0.99
C LEU A 44 -1.72 8.19 1.70
N LEU A 45 -0.66 7.60 1.17
CA LEU A 45 0.68 7.68 1.77
C LEU A 45 1.19 9.12 1.77
N ALA A 46 0.95 9.88 0.69
CA ALA A 46 1.26 11.30 0.63
C ALA A 46 0.38 12.14 1.59
N GLU A 47 -0.89 11.76 1.77
CA GLU A 47 -1.81 12.41 2.71
C GLU A 47 -1.38 12.22 4.17
N TYR A 48 -0.99 10.98 4.54
CA TYR A 48 -0.54 10.65 5.90
C TYR A 48 0.88 11.12 6.21
N SER A 49 1.66 11.50 5.20
CA SER A 49 2.98 12.09 5.40
C SER A 49 2.86 13.46 6.08
N PRO A 50 3.79 13.81 7.00
CA PRO A 50 3.78 15.10 7.67
C PRO A 50 3.68 16.27 6.68
N VAL A 51 2.89 17.30 7.04
CA VAL A 51 2.55 18.40 6.12
C VAL A 51 3.80 19.17 5.66
N GLU A 52 4.75 19.36 6.55
CA GLU A 52 5.97 20.13 6.33
C GLU A 52 7.05 19.34 5.57
N ASP A 53 6.86 18.04 5.35
CA ASP A 53 7.84 17.18 4.68
C ASP A 53 7.52 17.01 3.20
N HIS A 54 7.89 18.01 2.42
CA HIS A 54 7.69 18.01 0.96
C HIS A 54 8.53 16.95 0.25
N GLU A 55 9.75 16.67 0.73
CA GLU A 55 10.62 15.64 0.17
C GLU A 55 10.00 14.26 0.34
N LEU A 56 9.51 13.95 1.53
CA LEU A 56 8.86 12.69 1.82
C LEU A 56 7.64 12.45 0.91
N LYS A 57 6.76 13.46 0.77
CA LYS A 57 5.59 13.38 -0.11
C LYS A 57 5.95 13.18 -1.56
N SER A 58 6.90 13.96 -2.07
CA SER A 58 7.34 13.87 -3.47
C SER A 58 8.12 12.59 -3.80
N SER A 59 8.67 11.93 -2.79
CA SER A 59 9.36 10.65 -2.93
C SER A 59 8.44 9.44 -2.95
N THR A 60 7.13 9.66 -2.73
CA THR A 60 6.12 8.59 -2.73
C THR A 60 5.90 8.08 -4.15
N THR A 61 6.01 6.78 -4.35
CA THR A 61 5.82 6.14 -5.66
C THR A 61 5.45 4.67 -5.49
N SER A 62 4.97 4.05 -6.56
CA SER A 62 4.71 2.62 -6.62
C SER A 62 5.40 1.94 -7.80
N GLN A 63 5.59 0.65 -7.68
CA GLN A 63 6.01 -0.22 -8.77
C GLN A 63 5.01 -1.34 -8.92
N VAL A 64 4.53 -1.57 -10.14
CA VAL A 64 3.56 -2.62 -10.46
C VAL A 64 4.17 -3.63 -11.41
N GLN A 65 3.94 -4.90 -11.13
CA GLN A 65 4.34 -6.01 -11.99
C GLN A 65 3.18 -6.98 -12.20
N HIS A 66 2.83 -7.23 -13.46
CA HIS A 66 1.80 -8.19 -13.84
C HIS A 66 2.42 -9.45 -14.43
N GLY A 67 2.15 -10.59 -13.81
CA GLY A 67 2.49 -11.91 -14.33
C GLY A 67 1.27 -12.66 -14.87
N PRO A 68 1.45 -13.87 -15.40
CA PRO A 68 0.36 -14.68 -15.95
C PRO A 68 -0.73 -15.01 -14.92
N LYS A 69 -0.33 -15.30 -13.68
CA LYS A 69 -1.25 -15.71 -12.58
C LYS A 69 -1.29 -14.75 -11.41
N THR A 70 -0.32 -13.84 -11.29
CA THR A 70 -0.18 -12.93 -10.16
C THR A 70 0.02 -11.50 -10.63
N SER A 71 -0.41 -10.53 -9.81
CA SER A 71 -0.04 -9.13 -9.95
C SER A 71 0.48 -8.66 -8.59
N ARG A 72 1.50 -7.83 -8.61
CA ARG A 72 2.13 -7.29 -7.41
C ARG A 72 2.31 -5.79 -7.57
N GLY A 73 1.88 -5.04 -6.57
CA GLY A 73 2.20 -3.63 -6.39
C GLY A 73 3.07 -3.45 -5.15
N VAL A 74 4.01 -2.53 -5.20
CA VAL A 74 4.84 -2.14 -4.07
C VAL A 74 4.80 -0.62 -3.97
N LEU A 75 4.37 -0.11 -2.82
CA LEU A 75 4.41 1.31 -2.47
C LEU A 75 5.66 1.56 -1.66
N PHE A 76 6.36 2.65 -1.93
CA PHE A 76 7.52 3.05 -1.17
C PHE A 76 7.75 4.56 -1.23
N GLN A 77 8.54 5.05 -0.27
CA GLN A 77 9.07 6.40 -0.24
C GLN A 77 10.58 6.31 -0.29
N SER A 78 11.20 7.00 -1.24
CA SER A 78 12.65 6.95 -1.47
C SER A 78 13.44 7.97 -0.64
N ALA A 79 12.77 8.85 0.09
CA ALA A 79 13.44 9.79 0.99
C ALA A 79 14.23 9.04 2.07
N PRO A 80 15.51 9.36 2.31
CA PRO A 80 16.35 8.63 3.26
C PRO A 80 15.82 8.63 4.70
N HIS A 81 15.07 9.65 5.06
CA HIS A 81 14.48 9.80 6.40
C HIS A 81 13.10 9.13 6.55
N ALA A 82 12.52 8.56 5.47
CA ALA A 82 11.21 7.92 5.52
C ALA A 82 11.04 6.89 6.67
N PRO A 83 12.01 5.99 6.94
CA PRO A 83 11.90 5.06 8.06
C PRO A 83 11.85 5.74 9.43
N PHE A 84 12.58 6.84 9.59
CA PHE A 84 12.58 7.61 10.84
C PHE A 84 11.26 8.30 11.10
N VAL A 85 10.59 8.75 10.03
CA VAL A 85 9.24 9.32 10.13
C VAL A 85 8.20 8.24 10.41
N GLU A 86 8.28 7.10 9.73
CA GLU A 86 7.36 5.98 9.95
C GLU A 86 7.40 5.47 11.38
N PHE A 87 8.60 5.12 11.86
CA PHE A 87 8.80 4.44 13.14
C PHE A 87 9.01 5.39 14.32
N GLY A 88 9.33 6.65 14.08
CA GLY A 88 9.71 7.60 15.12
C GLY A 88 11.16 7.44 15.60
N THR A 89 11.65 8.38 16.37
CA THR A 89 13.05 8.44 16.82
C THR A 89 13.19 8.90 18.27
N GLY A 90 14.31 8.56 18.87
CA GLY A 90 14.74 9.06 20.17
C GLY A 90 13.81 8.72 21.35
N LEU A 91 13.88 9.53 22.40
CA LEU A 91 13.05 9.33 23.59
C LEU A 91 11.56 9.45 23.29
N VAL A 92 11.19 10.42 22.44
CA VAL A 92 9.78 10.65 22.08
C VAL A 92 9.21 9.45 21.33
N GLY A 93 9.94 8.91 20.35
CA GLY A 93 9.53 7.71 19.61
C GLY A 93 9.46 6.48 20.52
N SER A 94 10.41 6.30 21.44
CA SER A 94 10.40 5.15 22.37
C SER A 94 9.25 5.17 23.36
N GLN A 95 8.73 6.35 23.72
CA GLN A 95 7.56 6.49 24.59
C GLN A 95 6.23 6.22 23.86
N SER A 96 6.22 6.31 22.54
CA SER A 96 5.06 6.02 21.68
C SER A 96 5.52 5.18 20.47
N PRO A 97 5.91 3.92 20.70
CA PRO A 97 6.54 3.09 19.68
C PRO A 97 5.55 2.75 18.56
N HIS A 98 6.08 2.61 17.35
CA HIS A 98 5.32 2.06 16.23
C HIS A 98 4.87 0.62 16.57
N PRO A 99 3.60 0.23 16.29
CA PRO A 99 3.08 -1.10 16.61
C PRO A 99 3.96 -2.26 16.14
N ASP A 100 4.53 -2.13 14.94
CA ASP A 100 5.32 -3.18 14.30
C ASP A 100 6.84 -2.98 14.49
N SER A 101 7.26 -2.06 15.38
CA SER A 101 8.68 -1.75 15.58
C SER A 101 9.55 -2.97 15.89
N SER A 102 9.02 -3.91 16.69
CA SER A 102 9.72 -5.14 17.04
C SER A 102 9.85 -6.11 15.84
N GLU A 103 8.86 -6.19 14.99
CA GLU A 103 8.86 -7.03 13.80
C GLU A 103 9.94 -6.59 12.79
N TYR A 104 10.11 -5.27 12.65
CA TYR A 104 11.12 -4.68 11.76
C TYR A 104 12.48 -4.49 12.43
N GLY A 105 12.64 -4.89 13.71
CA GLY A 105 13.90 -4.73 14.44
C GLY A 105 14.27 -3.26 14.63
N TRP A 106 13.30 -2.36 14.67
CA TRP A 106 13.54 -0.93 14.84
C TRP A 106 13.97 -0.63 16.27
N ALA A 107 15.16 -0.03 16.41
CA ALA A 107 15.70 0.42 17.68
C ALA A 107 15.63 1.95 17.75
N TYR A 108 15.03 2.44 18.84
CA TYR A 108 15.06 3.88 19.11
C TYR A 108 16.43 4.25 19.66
N ASP A 109 17.15 5.13 18.97
CA ASP A 109 18.48 5.57 19.38
C ASP A 109 18.37 6.53 20.57
N THR A 110 18.21 5.94 21.74
CA THR A 110 18.20 6.68 23.01
C THR A 110 19.57 6.71 23.68
N ASN A 111 20.51 5.87 23.22
CA ASN A 111 21.82 5.71 23.87
C ASN A 111 22.88 6.64 23.31
N SER A 112 22.92 6.84 21.97
CA SER A 112 23.92 7.72 21.33
C SER A 112 23.62 9.19 21.53
N HIS A 113 22.33 9.54 21.59
CA HIS A 113 21.89 10.93 21.73
C HIS A 113 21.42 11.28 23.15
N GLY A 114 21.32 10.25 24.05
CA GLY A 114 20.93 10.42 25.43
C GLY A 114 19.43 10.75 25.63
N ALA A 115 19.03 10.76 26.90
CA ALA A 115 17.65 11.08 27.27
C ALA A 115 17.31 12.56 27.07
N ASP A 116 18.33 13.42 26.99
CA ASP A 116 18.16 14.88 26.93
C ASP A 116 17.89 15.41 25.52
N GLY A 117 18.15 14.59 24.48
CA GLY A 117 17.97 14.97 23.08
C GLY A 117 19.30 15.37 22.39
N TRP A 118 19.19 15.81 21.14
CA TRP A 118 20.36 16.16 20.32
C TRP A 118 20.06 17.35 19.40
N TYR A 119 21.13 17.95 18.88
CA TYR A 119 21.06 18.97 17.84
C TYR A 119 21.17 18.34 16.47
N TYR A 120 20.34 18.77 15.53
CA TYR A 120 20.44 18.43 14.12
C TYR A 120 20.36 19.69 13.25
N TYR A 121 20.91 19.64 12.06
CA TYR A 121 20.78 20.69 11.08
C TYR A 121 19.49 20.49 10.29
N ASP A 122 18.65 21.53 10.28
CA ASP A 122 17.41 21.59 9.51
C ASP A 122 17.70 22.32 8.19
N PRO A 123 17.78 21.59 7.05
CA PRO A 123 18.15 22.19 5.77
C PRO A 123 17.07 23.15 5.25
N ASP A 124 15.80 22.90 5.54
CA ASP A 124 14.68 23.72 5.08
C ASP A 124 14.65 25.09 5.74
N GLN A 125 15.11 25.16 7.00
CA GLN A 125 15.18 26.40 7.76
C GLN A 125 16.61 26.97 7.83
N GLY A 126 17.61 26.26 7.29
CA GLY A 126 19.00 26.68 7.29
C GLY A 126 19.60 26.88 8.69
N ARG A 127 19.10 26.16 9.70
CA ARG A 127 19.53 26.34 11.10
C ARG A 127 19.64 25.05 11.88
N VAL A 128 20.41 25.10 12.96
CA VAL A 128 20.50 24.01 13.93
C VAL A 128 19.29 24.03 14.85
N ARG A 129 18.62 22.88 15.03
CA ARG A 129 17.50 22.67 15.94
C ARG A 129 17.84 21.59 16.95
N TRP A 130 17.23 21.72 18.11
CA TRP A 130 17.31 20.70 19.16
C TRP A 130 16.04 19.84 19.16
N THR A 131 16.20 18.52 19.39
CA THR A 131 15.08 17.58 19.45
C THR A 131 15.30 16.48 20.48
N LYS A 132 14.22 15.90 20.98
CA LYS A 132 14.18 14.64 21.74
C LYS A 132 13.75 13.44 20.87
N GLY A 133 13.68 13.64 19.57
CA GLY A 133 13.12 12.69 18.63
C GLY A 133 11.70 13.08 18.22
N GLN A 134 11.03 12.16 17.55
CA GLN A 134 9.67 12.35 17.05
C GLN A 134 8.83 11.09 17.25
N VAL A 135 7.52 11.25 17.38
CA VAL A 135 6.57 10.14 17.39
C VAL A 135 6.53 9.45 16.04
N ALA A 136 6.17 8.16 16.04
CA ALA A 136 5.89 7.44 14.81
C ALA A 136 4.69 8.05 14.07
N SER A 137 4.82 8.35 12.79
CA SER A 137 3.70 8.78 11.95
C SER A 137 2.79 7.63 11.56
N CYS A 138 3.35 6.42 11.47
CA CYS A 138 2.67 5.20 11.03
C CYS A 138 1.97 5.37 9.68
N GLN A 139 2.56 6.11 8.76
CA GLN A 139 1.93 6.48 7.49
C GLN A 139 1.75 5.27 6.55
N HIS A 140 2.74 4.38 6.48
CA HIS A 140 2.64 3.13 5.72
C HIS A 140 1.63 2.18 6.36
N LEU A 141 1.64 2.05 7.69
CA LEU A 141 0.67 1.23 8.41
C LEU A 141 -0.76 1.71 8.19
N LYS A 142 -1.03 3.01 8.32
CA LYS A 142 -2.35 3.61 8.06
C LYS A 142 -2.79 3.37 6.62
N THR A 143 -1.91 3.61 5.66
CA THR A 143 -2.17 3.35 4.24
C THR A 143 -2.53 1.88 4.00
N ALA A 144 -1.79 0.93 4.58
CA ALA A 144 -2.07 -0.50 4.45
C ALA A 144 -3.44 -0.88 5.02
N VAL A 145 -3.83 -0.32 6.17
CA VAL A 145 -5.13 -0.55 6.80
C VAL A 145 -6.26 -0.05 5.89
N ASP A 146 -6.13 1.15 5.34
CA ASP A 146 -7.16 1.75 4.49
C ASP A 146 -7.29 1.02 3.15
N LEU A 147 -6.17 0.70 2.50
CA LEU A 147 -6.18 -0.11 1.27
C LEU A 147 -6.87 -1.46 1.49
N ARG A 148 -6.58 -2.13 2.62
CA ARG A 148 -7.22 -3.39 2.98
C ARG A 148 -8.73 -3.24 3.13
N SER A 149 -9.19 -2.13 3.71
CA SER A 149 -10.62 -1.86 3.93
C SER A 149 -11.42 -1.69 2.63
N VAL A 150 -10.80 -1.11 1.59
CA VAL A 150 -11.48 -0.82 0.31
C VAL A 150 -11.29 -1.90 -0.76
N THR A 151 -10.30 -2.78 -0.61
CA THR A 151 -9.91 -3.79 -1.63
C THR A 151 -11.10 -4.63 -2.11
N GLY A 152 -11.92 -5.14 -1.20
CA GLY A 152 -13.06 -6.00 -1.57
C GLY A 152 -14.13 -5.28 -2.37
N LYS A 153 -14.39 -4.01 -2.07
CA LYS A 153 -15.34 -3.17 -2.80
C LYS A 153 -14.83 -2.88 -4.22
N VAL A 154 -13.60 -2.43 -4.33
CA VAL A 154 -12.96 -2.11 -5.62
C VAL A 154 -12.90 -3.35 -6.52
N ALA A 155 -12.48 -4.51 -5.98
CA ALA A 155 -12.44 -5.77 -6.73
C ALA A 155 -13.81 -6.15 -7.29
N LYS A 156 -14.88 -6.03 -6.48
CA LYS A 156 -16.24 -6.32 -6.91
C LYS A 156 -16.71 -5.40 -8.04
N GLU A 157 -16.46 -4.10 -7.93
CA GLU A 157 -16.83 -3.11 -8.94
C GLU A 157 -16.11 -3.35 -10.28
N LEU A 158 -14.82 -3.62 -10.23
CA LEU A 158 -14.01 -3.92 -11.42
C LEU A 158 -14.47 -5.21 -12.10
N LEU A 159 -14.75 -6.28 -11.34
CA LEU A 159 -15.26 -7.52 -11.90
C LEU A 159 -16.62 -7.34 -12.57
N GLN A 160 -17.53 -6.57 -11.95
CA GLN A 160 -18.84 -6.27 -12.53
C GLN A 160 -18.74 -5.47 -13.84
N ARG A 161 -17.75 -4.56 -13.96
CA ARG A 161 -17.48 -3.83 -15.22
C ARG A 161 -16.95 -4.77 -16.29
N GLY A 162 -15.96 -5.61 -15.96
CA GLY A 162 -15.37 -6.57 -16.90
C GLY A 162 -16.33 -7.65 -17.42
N MET A 163 -17.38 -7.98 -16.65
CA MET A 163 -18.42 -8.94 -17.10
C MET A 163 -19.48 -8.32 -18.03
N LYS A 164 -19.56 -6.98 -18.10
CA LYS A 164 -20.52 -6.26 -18.96
C LYS A 164 -19.93 -5.84 -20.30
N SER A 165 -18.60 -5.90 -20.44
CA SER A 165 -17.84 -5.60 -21.65
C SER A 165 -17.65 -6.86 -22.50
#